data_19f9a5576020c1056dcc8a487619f79a
#
_entry.id   19f9a5576020c1056dcc8a487619f79a
#
_cell.length_a   1.000
_cell.length_b   1.000
_cell.length_c   1.000
_cell.angle_alpha   90.00
_cell.angle_beta   90.00
_cell.angle_gamma   90.00
#
_symmetry.space_group_name_H-M   'P 1'
#
loop_
_entity.id
_entity.type
_entity.pdbx_description
1 polymer ?
#
loop_
_entity_poly.entity_id
_entity_poly.type
_entity_poly.pdbx_seq_one_letter_code
_entity_poly.pdbx_strand_id
1 'polypeptide(L)'
;MKRVQEILQWGKRIANIDLLIETNGMNFNVKIDRNVLPHLLGLHYTNPSNGAINGIRLFNKIRKEKLTDEEIYEKINNNNPEQLENVKNRIYYFKEFMFNLDKAKIVEMTNPQTKIKSHHLILQSVDEKYLQLGIAKGDISDYFETFLVRKNDDYFHETTVSEEVTGIYRYDEECNLIPFSFDPVKAEKLEKEYNEQKDKENEQIDGIEIEDLLSINGIDEDEWDVEI
;
A
#
# COMPACT_ATOMS: atom_id res chain seq x y z
N MET A 1 9.61 -19.66 -14.85
CA MET A 1 9.75 -18.41 -14.05
C MET A 1 8.93 -18.55 -12.78
N LYS A 2 9.27 -17.90 -11.64
CA LYS A 2 8.57 -18.07 -10.34
C LYS A 2 8.07 -16.74 -9.78
N ARG A 3 7.74 -15.81 -10.66
CA ARG A 3 7.37 -14.43 -10.28
C ARG A 3 6.12 -14.37 -9.39
N VAL A 4 5.12 -15.20 -9.69
CA VAL A 4 3.92 -15.30 -8.84
C VAL A 4 4.27 -15.76 -7.43
N GLN A 5 5.13 -16.78 -7.28
CA GLN A 5 5.55 -17.28 -5.96
C GLN A 5 6.30 -16.21 -5.16
N GLU A 6 7.16 -15.42 -5.82
CA GLU A 6 7.87 -14.30 -5.21
C GLU A 6 6.91 -13.20 -4.74
N ILE A 7 5.92 -12.83 -5.57
CA ILE A 7 4.89 -11.85 -5.20
C ILE A 7 4.05 -12.37 -4.02
N LEU A 8 3.63 -13.64 -4.03
CA LEU A 8 2.86 -14.21 -2.94
C LEU A 8 3.66 -14.32 -1.63
N GLN A 9 4.96 -14.62 -1.71
CA GLN A 9 5.84 -14.64 -0.55
C GLN A 9 6.05 -13.22 0.01
N TRP A 10 6.28 -12.25 -0.84
CA TRP A 10 6.36 -10.84 -0.46
C TRP A 10 5.04 -10.35 0.15
N GLY A 11 3.91 -10.63 -0.49
CA GLY A 11 2.58 -10.28 0.01
C GLY A 11 2.26 -10.86 1.39
N LYS A 12 2.83 -12.01 1.76
CA LYS A 12 2.70 -12.57 3.10
C LYS A 12 3.40 -11.68 4.17
N ARG A 13 4.51 -11.03 3.81
CA ARG A 13 5.26 -10.16 4.74
C ARG A 13 4.55 -8.85 4.99
N ILE A 14 3.86 -8.31 3.97
CA ILE A 14 3.14 -7.04 4.06
C ILE A 14 1.65 -7.19 4.42
N ALA A 15 1.18 -8.42 4.65
CA ALA A 15 -0.21 -8.66 5.01
C ALA A 15 -0.54 -8.12 6.40
N ASN A 16 -1.73 -7.58 6.55
CA ASN A 16 -2.27 -6.97 7.77
C ASN A 16 -1.54 -5.69 8.21
N ILE A 17 -0.84 -5.03 7.31
CA ILE A 17 -0.33 -3.69 7.55
C ILE A 17 -1.45 -2.69 7.26
N ASP A 18 -1.72 -1.83 8.23
CA ASP A 18 -2.55 -0.65 8.05
C ASP A 18 -1.65 0.51 7.59
N LEU A 19 -1.94 1.04 6.41
CA LEU A 19 -1.19 2.12 5.78
C LEU A 19 -1.97 3.41 5.78
N LEU A 20 -1.26 4.51 5.98
CA LEU A 20 -1.68 5.85 5.59
C LEU A 20 -0.95 6.23 4.31
N ILE A 21 -1.70 6.53 3.25
CA ILE A 21 -1.17 7.11 2.00
C ILE A 21 -1.63 8.56 1.96
N GLU A 22 -0.69 9.48 1.93
CA GLU A 22 -0.94 10.91 1.92
C GLU A 22 -0.72 11.53 0.55
N THR A 23 -1.54 12.52 0.24
CA THR A 23 -1.38 13.46 -0.86
C THR A 23 -1.52 14.89 -0.32
N ASN A 24 -1.39 15.90 -1.18
CA ASN A 24 -1.57 17.30 -0.73
C ASN A 24 -3.00 17.63 -0.24
N GLY A 25 -4.02 16.90 -0.69
CA GLY A 25 -5.41 17.20 -0.36
C GLY A 25 -6.21 16.04 0.23
N MET A 26 -5.69 14.80 0.16
CA MET A 26 -6.42 13.59 0.58
C MET A 26 -5.53 12.63 1.35
N ASN A 27 -6.16 11.89 2.26
CA ASN A 27 -5.53 10.82 3.01
C ASN A 27 -6.35 9.54 2.88
N PHE A 28 -5.64 8.41 2.69
CA PHE A 28 -6.24 7.10 2.52
C PHE A 28 -5.69 6.15 3.58
N ASN A 29 -6.56 5.65 4.46
CA ASN A 29 -6.21 4.60 5.40
C ASN A 29 -6.53 3.25 4.76
N VAL A 30 -5.52 2.58 4.23
CA VAL A 30 -5.67 1.36 3.45
C VAL A 30 -5.14 0.16 4.21
N LYS A 31 -5.99 -0.83 4.40
CA LYS A 31 -5.58 -2.13 4.94
C LYS A 31 -5.15 -3.08 3.84
N ILE A 32 -3.97 -3.65 3.99
CA ILE A 32 -3.49 -4.68 3.07
C ILE A 32 -3.90 -6.05 3.57
N ASP A 33 -4.83 -6.68 2.86
CA ASP A 33 -5.22 -8.05 3.13
C ASP A 33 -4.61 -9.01 2.08
N ARG A 34 -3.95 -10.07 2.55
CA ARG A 34 -3.44 -11.14 1.68
C ARG A 34 -4.52 -11.82 0.84
N ASN A 35 -5.79 -11.73 1.29
CA ASN A 35 -6.94 -12.27 0.56
C ASN A 35 -7.17 -11.58 -0.78
N VAL A 36 -6.82 -10.30 -0.87
CA VAL A 36 -7.01 -9.46 -2.05
C VAL A 36 -5.93 -9.73 -3.10
N LEU A 37 -4.73 -10.10 -2.69
CA LEU A 37 -3.58 -10.25 -3.59
C LEU A 37 -3.83 -11.19 -4.79
N PRO A 38 -4.42 -12.39 -4.64
CA PRO A 38 -4.77 -13.22 -5.80
C PRO A 38 -5.76 -12.56 -6.75
N HIS A 39 -6.65 -11.71 -6.25
CA HIS A 39 -7.59 -10.95 -7.06
C HIS A 39 -6.87 -9.83 -7.85
N LEU A 40 -6.01 -9.06 -7.19
CA LEU A 40 -5.21 -8.02 -7.83
C LEU A 40 -4.38 -8.59 -8.99
N LEU A 41 -3.81 -9.78 -8.83
CA LEU A 41 -3.04 -10.47 -9.86
C LEU A 41 -3.91 -11.20 -10.90
N GLY A 42 -5.23 -11.28 -10.73
CA GLY A 42 -6.14 -12.00 -11.62
C GLY A 42 -6.04 -13.52 -11.52
N LEU A 43 -5.46 -14.07 -10.42
CA LEU A 43 -5.26 -15.52 -10.26
C LEU A 43 -6.57 -16.32 -10.12
N HIS A 44 -7.68 -15.66 -9.82
CA HIS A 44 -9.01 -16.29 -9.79
C HIS A 44 -9.45 -16.84 -11.17
N TYR A 45 -8.88 -16.33 -12.26
CA TYR A 45 -9.12 -16.85 -13.61
C TYR A 45 -8.49 -18.23 -13.87
N THR A 46 -7.71 -18.78 -12.95
CA THR A 46 -7.24 -20.17 -13.01
C THR A 46 -8.37 -21.19 -12.81
N ASN A 47 -9.56 -20.74 -12.38
CA ASN A 47 -10.71 -21.62 -12.15
C ASN A 47 -11.72 -21.52 -13.28
N PRO A 48 -12.35 -22.65 -13.70
CA PRO A 48 -13.46 -22.60 -14.61
C PRO A 48 -14.63 -21.89 -13.94
N SER A 49 -15.38 -21.12 -14.70
CA SER A 49 -16.67 -20.54 -14.32
C SER A 49 -16.67 -19.46 -13.23
N ASN A 50 -15.65 -18.60 -13.15
CA ASN A 50 -15.68 -17.44 -12.22
C ASN A 50 -16.15 -17.78 -10.78
N GLY A 51 -16.05 -19.06 -10.38
CA GLY A 51 -16.44 -19.51 -9.06
C GLY A 51 -15.64 -18.72 -8.03
N ALA A 52 -16.33 -17.99 -7.18
CA ALA A 52 -15.75 -17.18 -6.11
C ALA A 52 -14.98 -18.09 -5.14
N ILE A 53 -13.76 -18.47 -5.52
CA ILE A 53 -12.85 -19.07 -4.55
C ILE A 53 -12.42 -17.94 -3.64
N ASN A 54 -12.68 -18.12 -2.35
CA ASN A 54 -12.17 -17.25 -1.31
C ASN A 54 -10.68 -16.99 -1.55
N GLY A 55 -10.29 -15.71 -1.62
CA GLY A 55 -8.94 -15.29 -1.98
C GLY A 55 -7.84 -15.94 -1.14
N ILE A 56 -8.08 -16.16 0.18
CA ILE A 56 -7.12 -16.84 1.07
C ILE A 56 -6.95 -18.32 0.68
N ARG A 57 -8.00 -19.01 0.26
CA ARG A 57 -7.92 -20.40 -0.19
C ARG A 57 -7.10 -20.51 -1.47
N LEU A 58 -7.34 -19.59 -2.41
CA LEU A 58 -6.58 -19.52 -3.66
C LEU A 58 -5.11 -19.19 -3.40
N PHE A 59 -4.83 -18.19 -2.56
CA PHE A 59 -3.49 -17.83 -2.12
C PHE A 59 -2.73 -19.05 -1.55
N ASN A 60 -3.37 -19.74 -0.60
CA ASN A 60 -2.77 -20.90 0.06
C ASN A 60 -2.58 -22.07 -0.89
N LYS A 61 -3.55 -22.31 -1.81
CA LYS A 61 -3.47 -23.37 -2.83
C LYS A 61 -2.27 -23.16 -3.75
N ILE A 62 -2.18 -22.01 -4.41
CA ILE A 62 -1.09 -21.71 -5.36
C ILE A 62 0.26 -21.81 -4.68
N ARG A 63 0.39 -21.28 -3.45
CA ARG A 63 1.63 -21.33 -2.68
C ARG A 63 2.00 -22.75 -2.24
N LYS A 64 1.04 -23.52 -1.73
CA LYS A 64 1.27 -24.91 -1.25
C LYS A 64 1.63 -25.84 -2.40
N GLU A 65 0.96 -25.72 -3.52
CA GLU A 65 1.23 -26.49 -4.73
C GLU A 65 2.48 -26.01 -5.47
N LYS A 66 3.05 -24.87 -5.08
CA LYS A 66 4.25 -24.25 -5.70
C LYS A 66 4.10 -24.07 -7.21
N LEU A 67 2.90 -23.73 -7.68
CA LEU A 67 2.63 -23.57 -9.10
C LEU A 67 3.59 -22.55 -9.70
N THR A 68 4.14 -22.90 -10.85
CA THR A 68 4.96 -22.00 -11.67
C THR A 68 4.09 -21.00 -12.43
N ASP A 69 4.71 -19.94 -12.96
CA ASP A 69 4.00 -18.98 -13.80
C ASP A 69 3.40 -19.67 -15.03
N GLU A 70 4.15 -20.60 -15.64
CA GLU A 70 3.74 -21.37 -16.81
C GLU A 70 2.48 -22.22 -16.51
N GLU A 71 2.46 -22.94 -15.39
CA GLU A 71 1.29 -23.74 -14.97
C GLU A 71 0.06 -22.87 -14.68
N ILE A 72 0.28 -21.68 -14.13
CA ILE A 72 -0.79 -20.70 -13.89
C ILE A 72 -1.33 -20.19 -15.24
N TYR A 73 -0.46 -19.83 -16.17
CA TYR A 73 -0.85 -19.34 -17.49
C TYR A 73 -1.57 -20.41 -18.29
N GLU A 74 -1.12 -21.68 -18.23
CA GLU A 74 -1.82 -22.80 -18.86
C GLU A 74 -3.24 -22.98 -18.29
N LYS A 75 -3.40 -22.94 -16.96
CA LYS A 75 -4.71 -23.03 -16.31
C LYS A 75 -5.64 -21.89 -16.75
N ILE A 76 -5.13 -20.66 -16.86
CA ILE A 76 -5.90 -19.50 -17.32
C ILE A 76 -6.27 -19.67 -18.78
N ASN A 77 -5.32 -20.07 -19.63
CA ASN A 77 -5.57 -20.28 -21.05
C ASN A 77 -6.66 -21.35 -21.31
N ASN A 78 -6.70 -22.37 -20.46
CA ASN A 78 -7.71 -23.43 -20.57
C ASN A 78 -9.09 -23.01 -20.05
N ASN A 79 -9.16 -22.12 -19.08
CA ASN A 79 -10.41 -21.77 -18.38
C ASN A 79 -10.97 -20.40 -18.78
N ASN A 80 -10.11 -19.43 -19.07
CA ASN A 80 -10.47 -18.04 -19.36
C ASN A 80 -9.40 -17.42 -20.31
N PRO A 81 -9.27 -17.91 -21.55
CA PRO A 81 -8.19 -17.54 -22.47
C PRO A 81 -8.13 -16.02 -22.76
N GLU A 82 -9.28 -15.34 -22.76
CA GLU A 82 -9.39 -13.90 -22.99
C GLU A 82 -8.73 -13.05 -21.88
N GLN A 83 -8.49 -13.65 -20.69
CA GLN A 83 -7.86 -12.98 -19.55
C GLN A 83 -6.33 -13.21 -19.48
N LEU A 84 -5.81 -14.12 -20.29
CA LEU A 84 -4.42 -14.56 -20.18
C LEU A 84 -3.43 -13.39 -20.27
N GLU A 85 -3.59 -12.53 -21.25
CA GLU A 85 -2.69 -11.39 -21.47
C GLU A 85 -2.82 -10.34 -20.34
N ASN A 86 -4.03 -10.10 -19.87
CA ASN A 86 -4.28 -9.22 -18.74
C ASN A 86 -3.57 -9.72 -17.47
N VAL A 87 -3.65 -11.03 -17.20
CA VAL A 87 -3.00 -11.63 -16.01
C VAL A 87 -1.48 -11.60 -16.13
N LYS A 88 -0.92 -11.90 -17.31
CA LYS A 88 0.53 -11.78 -17.54
C LYS A 88 1.03 -10.36 -17.27
N ASN A 89 0.33 -9.35 -17.78
CA ASN A 89 0.68 -7.94 -17.54
C ASN A 89 0.59 -7.59 -16.04
N ARG A 90 -0.48 -8.01 -15.33
CA ARG A 90 -0.60 -7.78 -13.88
C ARG A 90 0.57 -8.40 -13.11
N ILE A 91 0.90 -9.65 -13.35
CA ILE A 91 2.02 -10.35 -12.71
C ILE A 91 3.35 -9.67 -13.04
N TYR A 92 3.50 -9.18 -14.29
CA TYR A 92 4.72 -8.52 -14.73
C TYR A 92 4.96 -7.19 -14.01
N TYR A 93 3.96 -6.32 -13.91
CA TYR A 93 4.12 -4.95 -13.43
C TYR A 93 3.83 -4.77 -11.94
N PHE A 94 3.10 -5.68 -11.29
CA PHE A 94 2.55 -5.46 -9.94
C PHE A 94 3.62 -5.15 -8.89
N LYS A 95 4.68 -5.94 -8.82
CA LYS A 95 5.73 -5.77 -7.81
C LYS A 95 6.45 -4.44 -7.98
N GLU A 96 6.80 -4.10 -9.21
CA GLU A 96 7.49 -2.85 -9.54
C GLU A 96 6.61 -1.64 -9.26
N PHE A 97 5.32 -1.74 -9.62
CA PHE A 97 4.33 -0.71 -9.29
C PHE A 97 4.28 -0.45 -7.78
N MET A 98 4.16 -1.49 -6.96
CA MET A 98 4.11 -1.36 -5.51
C MET A 98 5.42 -0.78 -4.94
N PHE A 99 6.58 -1.14 -5.49
CA PHE A 99 7.88 -0.63 -5.05
C PHE A 99 8.10 0.86 -5.36
N ASN A 100 7.36 1.39 -6.31
CA ASN A 100 7.39 2.79 -6.71
C ASN A 100 6.09 3.54 -6.38
N LEU A 101 5.32 3.07 -5.39
CA LEU A 101 4.05 3.68 -5.00
C LEU A 101 4.23 5.13 -4.54
N ASP A 102 5.38 5.44 -3.95
CA ASP A 102 5.82 6.79 -3.56
C ASP A 102 5.98 7.79 -4.73
N LYS A 103 5.96 7.30 -5.97
CA LYS A 103 6.06 8.12 -7.21
C LYS A 103 4.75 8.16 -7.99
N ALA A 104 3.70 7.60 -7.41
CA ALA A 104 2.41 7.53 -8.08
C ALA A 104 1.61 8.82 -7.93
N LYS A 105 0.59 8.94 -8.77
CA LYS A 105 -0.46 9.96 -8.64
C LYS A 105 -1.77 9.30 -8.25
N ILE A 106 -2.61 10.02 -7.56
CA ILE A 106 -3.97 9.58 -7.23
C ILE A 106 -4.96 10.44 -8.02
N VAL A 107 -5.92 9.78 -8.66
CA VAL A 107 -7.01 10.43 -9.38
C VAL A 107 -8.34 9.86 -8.93
N GLU A 108 -9.39 10.68 -9.02
CA GLU A 108 -10.75 10.21 -8.87
C GLU A 108 -11.16 9.33 -10.06
N MET A 109 -11.81 8.22 -9.77
CA MET A 109 -12.34 7.34 -10.80
C MET A 109 -13.64 7.90 -11.37
N THR A 110 -13.68 8.17 -12.66
CA THR A 110 -14.80 8.88 -13.31
C THR A 110 -15.69 8.00 -14.17
N ASN A 111 -15.39 6.70 -14.33
CA ASN A 111 -16.19 5.82 -15.19
C ASN A 111 -17.35 5.15 -14.43
N PRO A 112 -18.60 5.64 -14.59
CA PRO A 112 -19.75 5.12 -13.86
C PRO A 112 -20.27 3.77 -14.38
N GLN A 113 -19.78 3.28 -15.52
CA GLN A 113 -20.26 2.04 -16.18
C GLN A 113 -19.49 0.80 -15.76
N THR A 114 -18.46 0.94 -14.92
CA THR A 114 -17.65 -0.17 -14.48
C THR A 114 -18.28 -0.91 -13.30
N LYS A 115 -17.97 -2.20 -13.17
CA LYS A 115 -18.30 -3.01 -11.97
C LYS A 115 -17.29 -2.79 -10.82
N ILE A 116 -16.25 -2.01 -11.06
CA ILE A 116 -15.23 -1.66 -10.08
C ILE A 116 -15.85 -0.69 -9.08
N LYS A 117 -15.66 -0.95 -7.79
CA LYS A 117 -16.19 -0.13 -6.69
C LYS A 117 -15.21 0.94 -6.19
N SER A 118 -14.01 0.96 -6.77
CA SER A 118 -12.99 1.94 -6.42
C SER A 118 -13.46 3.35 -6.72
N HIS A 119 -13.20 4.27 -5.80
CA HIS A 119 -13.50 5.69 -5.96
C HIS A 119 -12.27 6.46 -6.43
N HIS A 120 -11.09 5.94 -6.13
CA HIS A 120 -9.81 6.52 -6.52
C HIS A 120 -8.92 5.46 -7.17
N LEU A 121 -8.03 5.93 -8.04
CA LEU A 121 -7.01 5.11 -8.69
C LEU A 121 -5.63 5.69 -8.36
N ILE A 122 -4.74 4.83 -7.89
CA ILE A 122 -3.31 5.15 -7.84
C ILE A 122 -2.73 4.82 -9.21
N LEU A 123 -2.11 5.80 -9.85
CA LEU A 123 -1.65 5.72 -11.22
C LEU A 123 -0.13 5.81 -11.34
N GLN A 124 0.42 4.99 -12.22
CA GLN A 124 1.76 5.15 -12.76
C GLN A 124 1.72 4.92 -14.27
N SER A 125 2.57 5.64 -15.01
CA SER A 125 2.73 5.45 -16.46
C SER A 125 4.07 4.79 -16.73
N VAL A 126 4.06 3.61 -17.36
CA VAL A 126 5.25 2.82 -17.68
C VAL A 126 5.05 2.16 -19.05
N ASP A 127 6.03 2.24 -19.94
CA ASP A 127 6.00 1.58 -21.25
C ASP A 127 4.71 1.83 -22.04
N GLU A 128 4.28 3.09 -22.13
CA GLU A 128 3.03 3.49 -22.80
C GLU A 128 1.78 2.80 -22.22
N LYS A 129 1.81 2.38 -20.96
CA LYS A 129 0.69 1.80 -20.24
C LYS A 129 0.40 2.56 -18.97
N TYR A 130 -0.87 2.59 -18.61
CA TYR A 130 -1.33 3.04 -17.30
C TYR A 130 -1.46 1.84 -16.36
N LEU A 131 -0.67 1.86 -15.31
CA LEU A 131 -0.79 0.94 -14.19
C LEU A 131 -1.73 1.58 -13.17
N GLN A 132 -2.82 0.90 -12.84
CA GLN A 132 -3.93 1.47 -12.07
C GLN A 132 -4.25 0.55 -10.89
N LEU A 133 -4.11 1.05 -9.66
CA LEU A 133 -4.49 0.33 -8.44
C LEU A 133 -5.70 1.03 -7.83
N GLY A 134 -6.84 0.36 -7.83
CA GLY A 134 -8.09 0.90 -7.33
C GLY A 134 -8.17 0.88 -5.81
N ILE A 135 -8.58 2.00 -5.21
CA ILE A 135 -8.91 2.12 -3.79
C ILE A 135 -10.43 2.16 -3.67
N ALA A 136 -10.99 1.21 -2.94
CA ALA A 136 -12.42 1.17 -2.60
C ALA A 136 -12.62 1.43 -1.11
N LYS A 137 -13.74 2.07 -0.78
CA LYS A 137 -14.14 2.33 0.61
C LYS A 137 -14.62 1.05 1.28
N GLY A 138 -14.12 0.80 2.47
CA GLY A 138 -14.62 -0.21 3.38
C GLY A 138 -15.34 0.43 4.58
N ASP A 139 -15.95 -0.40 5.42
CA ASP A 139 -16.67 0.07 6.61
C ASP A 139 -15.74 0.64 7.69
N ILE A 140 -14.52 0.12 7.80
CA ILE A 140 -13.54 0.51 8.83
C ILE A 140 -12.31 1.15 8.20
N SER A 141 -11.82 0.59 7.11
CA SER A 141 -10.65 1.07 6.37
C SER A 141 -10.85 0.88 4.88
N ASP A 142 -10.21 1.70 4.08
CA ASP A 142 -10.14 1.51 2.65
C ASP A 142 -9.35 0.23 2.30
N TYR A 143 -9.53 -0.26 1.09
CA TYR A 143 -8.81 -1.45 0.63
C TYR A 143 -8.48 -1.37 -0.86
N PHE A 144 -7.41 -2.06 -1.27
CA PHE A 144 -7.10 -2.24 -2.67
C PHE A 144 -8.06 -3.23 -3.30
N GLU A 145 -8.83 -2.79 -4.29
CA GLU A 145 -9.86 -3.63 -4.93
C GLU A 145 -9.34 -4.31 -6.20
N THR A 146 -8.65 -3.58 -7.05
CA THR A 146 -8.26 -4.07 -8.37
C THR A 146 -6.92 -3.50 -8.80
N PHE A 147 -6.16 -4.27 -9.59
CA PHE A 147 -4.98 -3.80 -10.29
C PHE A 147 -5.16 -4.01 -11.79
N LEU A 148 -5.06 -2.96 -12.56
CA LEU A 148 -5.27 -2.95 -14.00
C LEU A 148 -4.02 -2.46 -14.73
N VAL A 149 -3.78 -3.03 -15.91
CA VAL A 149 -2.74 -2.57 -16.84
C VAL A 149 -3.42 -2.24 -18.15
N ARG A 150 -3.48 -0.96 -18.51
CA ARG A 150 -4.23 -0.45 -19.67
C ARG A 150 -3.34 0.36 -20.60
N LYS A 151 -3.76 0.46 -21.88
CA LYS A 151 -3.13 1.35 -22.86
C LYS A 151 -3.83 2.71 -22.98
N ASN A 152 -4.99 2.83 -22.37
CA ASN A 152 -5.85 4.02 -22.40
C ASN A 152 -6.34 4.36 -21.00
N ASP A 153 -6.96 5.50 -20.87
CA ASP A 153 -7.46 6.13 -19.66
C ASP A 153 -8.97 5.89 -19.42
N ASP A 154 -9.48 4.72 -19.79
CA ASP A 154 -10.91 4.39 -19.73
C ASP A 154 -11.59 4.64 -18.37
N TYR A 155 -10.82 4.68 -17.27
CA TYR A 155 -11.33 4.80 -15.90
C TYR A 155 -11.10 6.17 -15.26
N PHE A 156 -10.41 7.07 -15.93
CA PHE A 156 -10.20 8.44 -15.49
C PHE A 156 -10.09 9.34 -16.71
N HIS A 157 -10.25 10.66 -16.55
CA HIS A 157 -10.00 11.63 -17.61
C HIS A 157 -8.67 12.34 -17.37
N GLU A 158 -7.92 12.61 -18.43
CA GLU A 158 -6.65 13.35 -18.38
C GLU A 158 -6.81 14.74 -17.74
N THR A 159 -8.02 15.32 -17.82
CA THR A 159 -8.36 16.60 -17.17
C THR A 159 -8.71 16.46 -15.69
N THR A 160 -8.80 15.23 -15.15
CA THR A 160 -9.08 15.02 -13.74
C THR A 160 -7.90 15.50 -12.92
N VAL A 161 -8.18 16.26 -11.87
CA VAL A 161 -7.15 16.70 -10.92
C VAL A 161 -6.44 15.48 -10.37
N SER A 162 -5.14 15.42 -10.56
CA SER A 162 -4.30 14.36 -10.00
C SER A 162 -3.48 14.94 -8.85
N GLU A 163 -3.38 14.18 -7.76
CA GLU A 163 -2.54 14.51 -6.62
C GLU A 163 -1.38 13.54 -6.53
N GLU A 164 -0.18 14.06 -6.30
CA GLU A 164 1.00 13.23 -6.10
C GLU A 164 0.98 12.61 -4.70
N VAL A 165 1.42 11.36 -4.59
CA VAL A 165 1.65 10.73 -3.29
C VAL A 165 2.83 11.45 -2.62
N THR A 166 2.58 12.05 -1.46
CA THR A 166 3.57 12.81 -0.69
C THR A 166 4.18 11.98 0.44
N GLY A 167 3.48 10.97 0.92
CA GLY A 167 3.95 10.10 1.98
C GLY A 167 3.22 8.76 2.02
N ILE A 168 3.93 7.74 2.48
CA ILE A 168 3.36 6.43 2.82
C ILE A 168 3.88 6.05 4.19
N TYR A 169 2.97 5.74 5.10
CA TYR A 169 3.28 5.44 6.49
C TYR A 169 2.60 4.15 6.92
N ARG A 170 3.14 3.51 7.94
CA ARG A 170 2.50 2.44 8.71
C ARG A 170 2.37 2.86 10.16
N TYR A 171 1.43 2.28 10.87
CA TYR A 171 1.33 2.44 12.31
C TYR A 171 2.22 1.42 13.03
N ASP A 172 2.93 1.88 14.08
CA ASP A 172 3.60 0.98 15.03
C ASP A 172 2.64 0.50 16.12
N GLU A 173 3.16 -0.26 17.10
CA GLU A 173 2.37 -0.78 18.23
C GLU A 173 1.83 0.33 19.15
N GLU A 174 2.46 1.50 19.15
CA GLU A 174 2.08 2.69 19.92
C GLU A 174 1.19 3.66 19.11
N CYS A 175 0.76 3.27 17.91
CA CYS A 175 0.01 4.09 16.97
C CYS A 175 0.77 5.30 16.40
N ASN A 176 2.10 5.33 16.46
CA ASN A 176 2.88 6.33 15.77
C ASN A 176 2.96 6.05 14.27
N LEU A 177 3.04 7.09 13.47
CA LEU A 177 3.26 6.98 12.03
C LEU A 177 4.74 6.80 11.73
N ILE A 178 5.10 5.69 11.13
CA ILE A 178 6.46 5.39 10.68
C ILE A 178 6.49 5.41 9.15
N PRO A 179 7.45 6.12 8.52
CA PRO A 179 7.62 6.08 7.07
C PRO A 179 7.75 4.65 6.55
N PHE A 180 7.07 4.36 5.45
CA PHE A 180 6.98 3.01 4.92
C PHE A 180 7.26 2.97 3.42
N SER A 181 7.89 1.90 2.95
CA SER A 181 8.00 1.57 1.54
C SER A 181 7.78 0.07 1.33
N PHE A 182 7.16 -0.26 0.21
CA PHE A 182 7.04 -1.64 -0.26
C PHE A 182 8.37 -2.22 -0.79
N ASP A 183 9.28 -1.36 -1.21
CA ASP A 183 10.65 -1.75 -1.58
C ASP A 183 11.46 -1.98 -0.30
N PRO A 184 11.98 -3.22 -0.07
CA PRO A 184 12.72 -3.54 1.15
C PRO A 184 13.96 -2.67 1.37
N VAL A 185 14.64 -2.27 0.29
CA VAL A 185 15.84 -1.43 0.38
C VAL A 185 15.49 0.00 0.81
N LYS A 186 14.42 0.56 0.21
CA LYS A 186 13.91 1.86 0.63
C LYS A 186 13.36 1.82 2.06
N ALA A 187 12.66 0.73 2.43
CA ALA A 187 12.08 0.57 3.76
C ALA A 187 13.16 0.57 4.85
N GLU A 188 14.25 -0.17 4.66
CA GLU A 188 15.37 -0.22 5.59
C GLU A 188 16.02 1.17 5.77
N LYS A 189 16.20 1.90 4.66
CA LYS A 189 16.74 3.25 4.70
C LYS A 189 15.82 4.22 5.48
N LEU A 190 14.52 4.19 5.19
CA LEU A 190 13.53 5.04 5.87
C LEU A 190 13.47 4.74 7.37
N GLU A 191 13.49 3.48 7.76
CA GLU A 191 13.48 3.07 9.16
C GLU A 191 14.72 3.55 9.91
N LYS A 192 15.89 3.48 9.27
CA LYS A 192 17.13 4.00 9.84
C LYS A 192 17.06 5.51 10.03
N GLU A 193 16.65 6.26 9.00
CA GLU A 193 16.51 7.72 9.05
C GLU A 193 15.52 8.17 10.14
N TYR A 194 14.40 7.46 10.27
CA TYR A 194 13.39 7.71 11.31
C TYR A 194 13.95 7.50 12.72
N ASN A 195 14.67 6.40 12.96
CA ASN A 195 15.28 6.13 14.26
C ASN A 195 16.36 7.15 14.62
N GLU A 196 17.22 7.53 13.68
CA GLU A 196 18.24 8.57 13.89
C GLU A 196 17.61 9.93 14.22
N GLN A 197 16.45 10.24 13.66
CA GLN A 197 15.72 11.47 13.98
C GLN A 197 15.10 11.38 15.38
N LYS A 198 14.46 10.27 15.73
CA LYS A 198 13.84 10.05 17.04
C LYS A 198 14.88 10.12 18.17
N ASP A 199 16.07 9.55 17.96
CA ASP A 199 17.17 9.61 18.92
C ASP A 199 17.62 11.07 19.16
N LYS A 200 17.75 11.87 18.12
CA LYS A 200 18.12 13.31 18.24
C LYS A 200 17.04 14.12 18.97
N GLU A 201 15.77 13.84 18.71
CA GLU A 201 14.65 14.50 19.41
C GLU A 201 14.66 14.15 20.91
N ASN A 202 14.92 12.89 21.27
CA ASN A 202 15.05 12.46 22.67
C ASN A 202 16.27 13.12 23.35
N GLU A 203 17.43 13.17 22.71
CA GLU A 203 18.62 13.86 23.24
C GLU A 203 18.36 15.34 23.48
N GLN A 204 17.55 16.00 22.66
CA GLN A 204 17.17 17.42 22.87
C GLN A 204 16.24 17.58 24.07
N ILE A 205 15.32 16.64 24.29
CA ILE A 205 14.41 16.68 25.44
C ILE A 205 15.15 16.43 26.73
N ASP A 206 16.03 15.45 26.76
CA ASP A 206 16.86 15.12 27.96
C ASP A 206 17.87 16.21 28.29
N GLY A 207 18.23 17.07 27.31
CA GLY A 207 19.13 18.21 27.50
C GLY A 207 18.48 19.47 28.09
N ILE A 208 17.15 19.48 28.24
CA ILE A 208 16.44 20.56 28.93
C ILE A 208 16.48 20.26 30.42
N GLU A 209 17.42 20.90 31.13
CA GLU A 209 17.50 20.79 32.60
C GLU A 209 16.23 21.34 33.26
N ILE A 210 15.79 20.72 34.37
CA ILE A 210 14.58 21.14 35.10
C ILE A 210 14.67 22.61 35.53
N GLU A 211 15.89 23.13 35.79
CA GLU A 211 16.17 24.53 36.12
C GLU A 211 15.73 25.50 35.01
N ASP A 212 15.87 25.12 33.73
CA ASP A 212 15.40 25.92 32.58
C ASP A 212 13.86 26.00 32.53
N LEU A 213 13.18 24.93 32.91
CA LEU A 213 11.72 24.88 32.99
C LEU A 213 11.14 25.71 34.14
N LEU A 214 11.84 25.78 35.27
CA LEU A 214 11.47 26.59 36.43
C LEU A 214 11.68 28.09 36.14
N SER A 215 12.77 28.44 35.47
CA SER A 215 13.05 29.84 35.09
C SER A 215 12.00 30.41 34.10
N ILE A 216 11.47 29.59 33.21
CA ILE A 216 10.44 29.99 32.25
C ILE A 216 9.08 30.25 32.94
N ASN A 217 8.77 29.54 34.03
CA ASN A 217 7.52 29.68 34.76
C ASN A 217 7.53 30.78 35.85
N GLY A 218 8.66 31.46 36.08
CA GLY A 218 8.75 32.58 37.02
C GLY A 218 8.45 32.20 38.47
N ILE A 219 8.72 30.96 38.86
CA ILE A 219 8.55 30.47 40.23
C ILE A 219 9.88 30.74 40.95
N ASP A 220 9.95 31.86 41.72
CA ASP A 220 11.05 32.13 42.61
C ASP A 220 11.05 31.12 43.76
N GLU A 221 12.18 30.48 44.04
CA GLU A 221 12.32 29.49 45.13
C GLU A 221 12.08 30.09 46.54
N ASP A 222 12.00 31.40 46.67
CA ASP A 222 11.84 32.10 47.97
C ASP A 222 10.40 32.11 48.53
N GLU A 223 9.40 31.55 47.84
CA GLU A 223 8.00 31.55 48.32
C GLU A 223 7.59 30.32 49.14
N TRP A 224 8.54 29.45 49.58
CA TRP A 224 8.20 28.23 50.31
C TRP A 224 8.43 28.32 51.84
N ASP A 225 8.69 29.51 52.41
CA ASP A 225 8.67 29.72 53.85
C ASP A 225 7.21 29.82 54.36
N VAL A 226 6.54 28.66 54.46
CA VAL A 226 5.30 28.55 55.21
C VAL A 226 5.65 28.28 56.70
N GLU A 227 5.48 29.30 57.53
CA GLU A 227 5.53 29.20 58.99
C GLU A 227 4.54 28.11 59.47
N ILE A 228 5.06 27.20 60.29
CA ILE A 228 4.25 26.26 61.10
C ILE A 228 3.93 26.91 62.44
#